data_076274e6ee54d3cc322f548a1eb76c43
#
_entry.id   076274e6ee54d3cc322f548a1eb76c43
#
_cell.length_a   1.000
_cell.length_b   1.000
_cell.length_c   1.000
_cell.angle_alpha   90.00
_cell.angle_beta   90.00
_cell.angle_gamma   90.00
#
_symmetry.space_group_name_H-M   'P 1'
#
loop_
_entity.id
_entity.type
_entity.pdbx_description
1 polymer ?
#
loop_
_entity_poly.entity_id
_entity_poly.type
_entity_poly.pdbx_seq_one_letter_code
_entity_poly.pdbx_strand_id
1 'polypeptide(L)'
;MTTEFTALDFLSVLFSILKTRNVNVVSSEKLMSVIGKHRDDFLGLFIDIDINNNCGTVYSHDLEEGISMLQILGAVSKSNPRYERIILKMHKESANEIISNCQPEYLLEMQEFADIFLNAQS
;
A
#
# COMPACT_ATOMS: atom_id res chain seq x y z
N MET A 1 -16.63 17.96 -7.08
CA MET A 1 -15.34 17.84 -6.42
C MET A 1 -14.78 16.47 -6.68
N THR A 2 -13.66 16.41 -7.36
CA THR A 2 -13.02 15.13 -7.64
C THR A 2 -12.12 14.76 -6.47
N THR A 3 -12.30 13.56 -5.95
CA THR A 3 -11.44 13.03 -4.92
C THR A 3 -10.35 12.20 -5.59
N GLU A 4 -9.12 12.58 -5.35
CA GLU A 4 -7.99 11.82 -5.84
C GLU A 4 -7.70 10.69 -4.86
N PHE A 5 -7.30 9.54 -5.40
CA PHE A 5 -6.83 8.45 -4.56
C PHE A 5 -5.30 8.49 -4.62
N THR A 6 -4.72 9.12 -3.61
CA THR A 6 -3.28 9.38 -3.58
C THR A 6 -2.48 8.14 -3.17
N ALA A 7 -1.16 8.22 -3.31
CA ALA A 7 -0.28 7.14 -2.82
C ALA A 7 -0.46 6.92 -1.32
N LEU A 8 -0.62 8.00 -0.56
CA LEU A 8 -0.86 7.88 0.87
C LEU A 8 -2.18 7.17 1.15
N ASP A 9 -3.23 7.49 0.40
CA ASP A 9 -4.52 6.81 0.53
C ASP A 9 -4.39 5.33 0.21
N PHE A 10 -3.72 5.01 -0.90
CA PHE A 10 -3.50 3.63 -1.31
C PHE A 10 -2.79 2.83 -0.21
N LEU A 11 -1.68 3.37 0.29
CA LEU A 11 -0.89 2.68 1.31
C LEU A 11 -1.66 2.57 2.63
N SER A 12 -2.36 3.61 3.03
CA SER A 12 -3.13 3.61 4.27
C SER A 12 -4.20 2.54 4.25
N VAL A 13 -4.94 2.44 3.14
CA VAL A 13 -6.01 1.44 3.02
C VAL A 13 -5.43 0.05 2.88
N LEU A 14 -4.39 -0.13 2.06
CA LEU A 14 -3.77 -1.43 1.88
C LEU A 14 -3.23 -1.96 3.20
N PHE A 15 -2.44 -1.16 3.91
CA PHE A 15 -1.86 -1.60 5.18
C PHE A 15 -2.94 -1.85 6.24
N SER A 16 -4.02 -1.08 6.21
CA SER A 16 -5.14 -1.30 7.11
C SER A 16 -5.82 -2.64 6.84
N ILE A 17 -6.07 -2.97 5.57
CA ILE A 17 -6.66 -4.26 5.20
C ILE A 17 -5.73 -5.40 5.63
N LEU A 18 -4.43 -5.27 5.35
CA LEU A 18 -3.46 -6.29 5.73
C LEU A 18 -3.41 -6.47 7.26
N LYS A 19 -3.47 -5.37 8.00
CA LYS A 19 -3.46 -5.43 9.46
C LYS A 19 -4.68 -6.18 10.01
N THR A 20 -5.86 -5.95 9.42
CA THR A 20 -7.06 -6.67 9.84
C THR A 20 -6.98 -8.17 9.51
N ARG A 21 -6.12 -8.55 8.60
CA ARG A 21 -5.86 -9.95 8.26
C ARG A 21 -4.64 -10.51 8.99
N ASN A 22 -4.23 -9.86 10.07
CA ASN A 22 -3.14 -10.28 10.95
C ASN A 22 -1.75 -10.25 10.29
N VAL A 23 -1.59 -9.42 9.27
CA VAL A 23 -0.28 -9.17 8.68
C VAL A 23 0.39 -8.03 9.45
N ASN A 24 1.58 -8.27 9.95
CA ASN A 24 2.31 -7.27 10.74
C ASN A 24 3.56 -6.75 10.03
N VAL A 25 4.03 -7.46 9.01
CA VAL A 25 5.25 -7.09 8.29
C VAL A 25 4.99 -7.23 6.79
N VAL A 26 5.40 -6.22 6.04
CA VAL A 26 5.26 -6.19 4.59
C VAL A 26 6.65 -6.00 3.98
N SER A 27 7.00 -6.84 3.01
CA SER A 27 8.23 -6.66 2.25
C SER A 27 8.04 -5.53 1.24
N SER A 28 8.89 -4.51 1.30
CA SER A 28 8.79 -3.40 0.35
C SER A 28 9.10 -3.85 -1.08
N GLU A 29 10.04 -4.78 -1.23
CA GLU A 29 10.35 -5.36 -2.54
C GLU A 29 9.16 -6.08 -3.15
N LYS A 30 8.51 -6.92 -2.34
CA LYS A 30 7.32 -7.65 -2.79
C LYS A 30 6.22 -6.67 -3.16
N LEU A 31 6.01 -5.64 -2.32
CA LEU A 31 4.98 -4.64 -2.57
C LEU A 31 5.20 -3.95 -3.92
N MET A 32 6.41 -3.46 -4.16
CA MET A 32 6.72 -2.78 -5.41
C MET A 32 6.59 -3.73 -6.62
N SER A 33 7.03 -4.97 -6.47
CA SER A 33 6.91 -5.97 -7.52
C SER A 33 5.45 -6.24 -7.89
N VAL A 34 4.60 -6.42 -6.90
CA VAL A 34 3.17 -6.68 -7.12
C VAL A 34 2.50 -5.47 -7.74
N ILE A 35 2.82 -4.26 -7.27
CA ILE A 35 2.29 -3.03 -7.84
C ILE A 35 2.67 -2.92 -9.32
N GLY A 36 3.95 -3.11 -9.62
CA GLY A 36 4.42 -3.00 -11.00
C GLY A 36 3.78 -4.02 -11.93
N LYS A 37 3.51 -5.21 -11.42
CA LYS A 37 2.93 -6.29 -12.20
C LYS A 37 1.44 -6.10 -12.47
N HIS A 38 0.71 -5.51 -11.53
CA HIS A 38 -0.74 -5.44 -11.57
C HIS A 38 -1.32 -4.05 -11.74
N ARG A 39 -0.49 -3.01 -11.87
CA ARG A 39 -0.99 -1.64 -11.95
C ARG A 39 -1.98 -1.42 -13.09
N ASP A 40 -1.79 -2.13 -14.20
CA ASP A 40 -2.68 -2.00 -15.36
C ASP A 40 -4.04 -2.64 -15.11
N ASP A 41 -4.10 -3.57 -14.16
CA ASP A 41 -5.35 -4.22 -13.76
C ASP A 41 -6.17 -3.36 -12.81
N PHE A 42 -5.54 -2.35 -12.20
CA PHE A 42 -6.16 -1.49 -11.20
C PHE A 42 -5.91 -0.02 -11.53
N LEU A 43 -6.20 0.37 -12.76
CA LEU A 43 -5.92 1.74 -13.23
C LEU A 43 -6.57 2.79 -12.34
N GLY A 44 -7.76 2.52 -11.83
CA GLY A 44 -8.44 3.47 -10.95
C GLY A 44 -7.68 3.74 -9.66
N LEU A 45 -6.92 2.77 -9.16
CA LEU A 45 -6.13 2.96 -7.94
C LEU A 45 -4.84 3.72 -8.21
N PHE A 46 -4.25 3.53 -9.38
CA PHE A 46 -2.90 4.03 -9.65
C PHE A 46 -2.83 5.22 -10.59
N ILE A 47 -3.98 5.73 -11.04
CA ILE A 47 -4.01 6.79 -12.04
C ILE A 47 -3.30 8.06 -11.57
N ASP A 48 -3.38 8.34 -10.27
CA ASP A 48 -2.76 9.54 -9.68
C ASP A 48 -1.44 9.24 -8.99
N ILE A 49 -0.90 8.05 -9.18
CA ILE A 49 0.35 7.63 -8.54
C ILE A 49 1.40 7.42 -9.62
N ASP A 50 2.51 8.13 -9.50
CA ASP A 50 3.61 8.01 -10.45
C ASP A 50 4.41 6.74 -10.16
N ILE A 51 4.44 5.83 -11.12
CA ILE A 51 5.17 4.57 -10.99
C ILE A 51 6.07 4.41 -12.20
N ASN A 52 7.35 4.22 -11.96
CA ASN A 52 8.36 4.07 -13.00
C ASN A 52 8.88 2.64 -13.01
N ASN A 53 9.09 2.11 -14.21
CA ASN A 53 9.66 0.79 -14.38
C ASN A 53 10.87 0.91 -15.33
N ASN A 54 12.05 0.92 -14.75
CA ASN A 54 13.31 1.04 -15.50
C ASN A 54 14.08 -0.26 -15.39
N CYS A 55 14.28 -0.91 -16.54
CA CYS A 55 15.11 -2.12 -16.61
C CYS A 55 14.66 -3.20 -15.62
N GLY A 56 13.35 -3.36 -15.46
CA GLY A 56 12.79 -4.35 -14.56
C GLY A 56 12.71 -3.95 -13.10
N THR A 57 13.20 -2.76 -12.76
CA THR A 57 13.10 -2.24 -11.39
C THR A 57 11.95 -1.26 -11.30
N VAL A 58 11.00 -1.56 -10.42
CA VAL A 58 9.83 -0.71 -10.21
C VAL A 58 10.15 0.29 -9.10
N TYR A 59 9.90 1.57 -9.38
CA TYR A 59 10.16 2.64 -8.44
C TYR A 59 9.02 3.65 -8.46
N SER A 60 8.63 4.13 -7.30
CA SER A 60 7.64 5.19 -7.19
C SER A 60 8.04 6.16 -6.07
N HIS A 61 8.34 7.39 -6.49
CA HIS A 61 8.63 8.45 -5.53
C HIS A 61 7.39 8.75 -4.66
N ASP A 62 6.22 8.73 -5.27
CA ASP A 62 4.97 8.98 -4.55
C ASP A 62 4.73 7.95 -3.46
N LEU A 63 4.99 6.68 -3.76
CA LEU A 63 4.83 5.62 -2.77
C LEU A 63 5.88 5.72 -1.66
N GLU A 64 7.12 6.07 -2.00
CA GLU A 64 8.15 6.28 -0.99
C GLU A 64 7.81 7.41 -0.05
N GLU A 65 7.31 8.52 -0.59
CA GLU A 65 6.85 9.64 0.24
C GLU A 65 5.69 9.24 1.12
N GLY A 66 4.74 8.45 0.58
CA GLY A 66 3.61 7.95 1.35
C GLY A 66 4.05 7.11 2.53
N ILE A 67 5.00 6.20 2.31
CA ILE A 67 5.54 5.38 3.40
C ILE A 67 6.23 6.25 4.44
N SER A 68 7.01 7.24 4.00
CA SER A 68 7.69 8.15 4.92
C SER A 68 6.68 8.93 5.77
N MET A 69 5.59 9.37 5.18
CA MET A 69 4.53 10.06 5.90
C MET A 69 3.91 9.15 6.96
N LEU A 70 3.65 7.88 6.60
CA LEU A 70 3.10 6.92 7.55
C LEU A 70 4.07 6.62 8.68
N GLN A 71 5.38 6.67 8.43
CA GLN A 71 6.38 6.56 9.48
C GLN A 71 6.31 7.74 10.45
N ILE A 72 6.19 8.94 9.92
CA ILE A 72 6.07 10.15 10.74
C ILE A 72 4.83 10.08 11.61
N LEU A 73 3.74 9.58 11.06
CA LEU A 73 2.47 9.42 11.78
C LEU A 73 2.47 8.25 12.76
N GLY A 74 3.51 7.44 12.74
CA GLY A 74 3.60 6.30 13.65
C GLY A 74 2.83 5.07 13.23
N ALA A 75 2.26 5.07 12.02
CA ALA A 75 1.47 3.94 11.53
C ALA A 75 2.34 2.77 11.08
N VAL A 76 3.54 3.05 10.62
CA VAL A 76 4.49 2.02 10.19
C VAL A 76 5.90 2.38 10.65
N SER A 77 6.80 1.40 10.64
CA SER A 77 8.22 1.64 10.76
C SER A 77 8.94 0.75 9.76
N LYS A 78 10.16 1.14 9.41
CA LYS A 78 11.00 0.33 8.54
C LYS A 78 12.11 -0.29 9.37
N SER A 79 12.37 -1.57 9.16
CA SER A 79 13.41 -2.25 9.92
C SER A 79 14.70 -2.35 9.13
N ASN A 80 15.81 -2.36 9.87
CA ASN A 80 17.15 -2.52 9.35
C ASN A 80 17.40 -3.96 8.88
N PRO A 81 18.44 -4.20 8.09
CA PRO A 81 19.46 -3.22 7.71
C PRO A 81 19.17 -2.46 6.42
N ARG A 82 18.22 -2.91 5.60
CA ARG A 82 18.02 -2.33 4.28
C ARG A 82 16.67 -1.64 4.12
N TYR A 83 15.94 -1.50 5.20
CA TYR A 83 14.60 -0.92 5.15
C TYR A 83 13.67 -1.67 4.18
N GLU A 84 13.91 -2.98 4.03
CA GLU A 84 13.10 -3.82 3.15
C GLU A 84 11.80 -4.26 3.80
N ARG A 85 11.73 -4.19 5.12
CA ARG A 85 10.56 -4.61 5.87
C ARG A 85 9.82 -3.43 6.43
N ILE A 86 8.55 -3.36 6.12
CA ILE A 86 7.67 -2.34 6.65
C ILE A 86 6.86 -3.01 7.76
N ILE A 87 7.00 -2.49 8.97
CA ILE A 87 6.30 -3.03 10.13
C ILE A 87 5.03 -2.23 10.34
N LEU A 88 3.89 -2.91 10.35
CA LEU A 88 2.59 -2.26 10.51
C LEU A 88 2.31 -2.08 12.00
N LYS A 89 2.40 -0.84 12.46
CA LYS A 89 2.26 -0.50 13.88
C LYS A 89 0.88 -0.01 14.26
N MET A 90 0.04 0.28 13.29
CA MET A 90 -1.31 0.76 13.56
C MET A 90 -2.12 -0.29 14.33
N HIS A 91 -3.04 0.18 15.17
CA HIS A 91 -3.96 -0.72 15.87
C HIS A 91 -5.06 -1.19 14.93
N LYS A 92 -5.62 -2.36 15.19
CA LYS A 92 -6.72 -2.89 14.37
C LYS A 92 -7.93 -1.96 14.36
N GLU A 93 -8.18 -1.28 15.46
CA GLU A 93 -9.28 -0.32 15.54
C GLU A 93 -9.07 0.83 14.57
N SER A 94 -7.85 1.38 14.52
CA SER A 94 -7.50 2.44 13.58
C SER A 94 -7.60 1.94 12.14
N ALA A 95 -7.15 0.71 11.90
CA ALA A 95 -7.23 0.10 10.58
C ALA A 95 -8.68 -0.03 10.11
N ASN A 96 -9.56 -0.50 10.99
CA ASN A 96 -10.98 -0.62 10.66
C ASN A 96 -11.61 0.74 10.36
N GLU A 97 -11.20 1.76 11.08
CA GLU A 97 -11.70 3.12 10.85
C GLU A 97 -11.28 3.65 9.48
N ILE A 98 -10.01 3.42 9.10
CA ILE A 98 -9.51 3.82 7.79
C ILE A 98 -10.28 3.12 6.69
N ILE A 99 -10.51 1.81 6.85
CA ILE A 99 -11.27 1.02 5.87
C ILE A 99 -12.71 1.55 5.77
N SER A 100 -13.34 1.84 6.89
CA SER A 100 -14.71 2.35 6.90
C SER A 100 -14.85 3.69 6.18
N ASN A 101 -13.80 4.50 6.20
CA ASN A 101 -13.82 5.83 5.59
C ASN A 101 -13.40 5.80 4.12
N CYS A 102 -12.96 4.65 3.61
CA CYS A 102 -12.59 4.51 2.21
C CYS A 102 -13.84 4.49 1.33
N GLN A 103 -13.79 5.18 0.20
CA GLN A 103 -14.90 5.17 -0.75
C GLN A 103 -15.13 3.74 -1.25
N PRO A 104 -16.40 3.29 -1.34
CA PRO A 104 -16.70 1.90 -1.71
C PRO A 104 -16.08 1.45 -3.03
N GLU A 105 -16.03 2.34 -4.02
CA GLU A 105 -15.48 2.01 -5.33
C GLU A 105 -13.98 1.68 -5.26
N TYR A 106 -13.22 2.43 -4.45
CA TYR A 106 -11.82 2.13 -4.25
C TYR A 106 -11.62 0.95 -3.32
N LEU A 107 -12.48 0.83 -2.31
CA LEU A 107 -12.35 -0.23 -1.33
C LEU A 107 -12.45 -1.62 -1.98
N LEU A 108 -13.37 -1.78 -2.92
CA LEU A 108 -13.55 -3.06 -3.60
C LEU A 108 -12.26 -3.46 -4.33
N GLU A 109 -11.69 -2.52 -5.09
CA GLU A 109 -10.43 -2.76 -5.80
C GLU A 109 -9.27 -2.99 -4.83
N MET A 110 -9.25 -2.25 -3.72
CA MET A 110 -8.21 -2.42 -2.70
C MET A 110 -8.27 -3.80 -2.07
N GLN A 111 -9.46 -4.33 -1.82
CA GLN A 111 -9.61 -5.67 -1.28
C GLN A 111 -9.10 -6.72 -2.27
N GLU A 112 -9.42 -6.54 -3.55
CA GLU A 112 -8.90 -7.43 -4.60
C GLU A 112 -7.38 -7.36 -4.69
N PHE A 113 -6.82 -6.15 -4.64
CA PHE A 113 -5.38 -5.97 -4.66
C PHE A 113 -4.72 -6.64 -3.45
N ALA A 114 -5.32 -6.49 -2.27
CA ALA A 114 -4.79 -7.11 -1.05
C ALA A 114 -4.78 -8.64 -1.18
N ASP A 115 -5.82 -9.22 -1.78
CA ASP A 115 -5.88 -10.65 -2.01
C ASP A 115 -4.76 -11.10 -2.94
N ILE A 116 -4.53 -10.36 -4.02
CA ILE A 116 -3.45 -10.66 -4.96
C ILE A 116 -2.09 -10.57 -4.25
N PHE A 117 -1.90 -9.52 -3.46
CA PHE A 117 -0.66 -9.32 -2.73
C PHE A 117 -0.40 -10.47 -1.75
N LEU A 118 -1.41 -10.89 -1.01
CA LEU A 118 -1.28 -11.96 -0.03
C LEU A 118 -1.02 -13.31 -0.69
N ASN A 119 -1.56 -13.53 -1.88
CA ASN A 119 -1.39 -14.78 -2.61
C ASN A 119 -0.11 -14.80 -3.45
N ALA A 120 0.52 -13.65 -3.64
CA ALA A 120 1.77 -13.60 -4.40
C ALA A 120 2.89 -14.24 -3.59
N GLN A 121 3.65 -15.10 -4.24
CA GLN A 121 4.78 -15.73 -3.60
C GLN A 121 6.00 -14.84 -3.71
N SER A 122 6.68 -14.71 -2.64
CA SER A 122 7.92 -13.96 -2.61
C SER A 122 9.07 -14.78 -3.19
#